data_4840f38236774a8007f24588f68aaea4
#
_entry.id   4840f38236774a8007f24588f68aaea4
#
_cell.length_a   1.000
_cell.length_b   1.000
_cell.length_c   1.000
_cell.angle_alpha   90.00
_cell.angle_beta   90.00
_cell.angle_gamma   90.00
#
_symmetry.space_group_name_H-M   'P 1'
#
loop_
_entity.id
_entity.type
_entity.pdbx_description
1 polymer ?
#
loop_
_entity_poly.entity_id
_entity_poly.type
_entity_poly.pdbx_seq_one_letter_code
_entity_poly.pdbx_strand_id
1 'polypeptide(L)'
;RDAQESRGLGDVYKRQDITKCIELGDGKDYYAIISRADYYREGGQYKEAIADFTKGIELDPTSAYAYYKRGWCYELSGDDDSAMKDYNAGIDVDKNYPYIFLMRGELYLKRGEKEKANTDFEEVIRQDTVAENGSCRQYALHFLGRDAEALEWMDKIIASDSMGNGVYYDKSCLLARMGRLDESVAALRKAFEKGYRSFAHIEHDNDIDAIRELPEFKHLIEEYKAKPIRIEADDEQAEDKIETISEIQMKKMYSGVYEIPCTINELPLKFFFDTGASTVTISSVEANFMLKNGYLNRSDILGRQNYQTASGEIMQGTKIKLRNVSIGEISLKNIEASVVHNQN
;
A
#
# COMPACT_ATOMS: atom_id res chain seq x y z
N ARG A 1 -1.77 -23.67 -8.09
CA ARG A 1 -3.21 -23.42 -8.23
C ARG A 1 -3.80 -22.90 -6.92
N ASP A 2 -3.56 -23.61 -5.81
CA ASP A 2 -4.16 -23.28 -4.49
C ASP A 2 -3.66 -21.95 -3.87
N ALA A 3 -2.40 -21.58 -4.08
CA ALA A 3 -1.84 -20.32 -3.56
C ALA A 3 -2.35 -19.07 -4.31
N GLN A 4 -2.70 -19.23 -5.58
CA GLN A 4 -3.27 -18.17 -6.42
C GLN A 4 -4.76 -17.97 -6.10
N GLU A 5 -5.48 -19.07 -5.88
CA GLU A 5 -6.88 -19.07 -5.43
C GLU A 5 -7.00 -18.47 -4.02
N SER A 6 -6.08 -18.77 -3.10
CA SER A 6 -6.12 -18.22 -1.72
C SER A 6 -5.82 -16.72 -1.66
N ARG A 7 -5.00 -16.18 -2.58
CA ARG A 7 -4.69 -14.73 -2.64
C ARG A 7 -5.79 -13.95 -3.33
N GLY A 8 -6.33 -14.45 -4.44
CA GLY A 8 -7.53 -13.89 -5.06
C GLY A 8 -8.75 -13.95 -4.13
N LEU A 9 -8.84 -14.99 -3.29
CA LEU A 9 -9.79 -15.08 -2.19
C LEU A 9 -9.56 -13.96 -1.15
N GLY A 10 -8.30 -13.67 -0.76
CA GLY A 10 -7.99 -12.59 0.18
C GLY A 10 -8.51 -11.23 -0.26
N ASP A 11 -8.31 -10.88 -1.52
CA ASP A 11 -8.79 -9.62 -2.10
C ASP A 11 -10.32 -9.61 -2.30
N VAL A 12 -10.92 -10.76 -2.59
CA VAL A 12 -12.37 -10.93 -2.63
C VAL A 12 -12.99 -10.78 -1.25
N TYR A 13 -12.37 -11.35 -0.20
CA TYR A 13 -12.85 -11.22 1.18
C TYR A 13 -12.72 -9.78 1.68
N LYS A 14 -11.60 -9.11 1.41
CA LYS A 14 -11.43 -7.68 1.73
C LYS A 14 -12.51 -6.82 1.08
N ARG A 15 -12.81 -7.04 -0.19
CA ARG A 15 -13.89 -6.33 -0.89
C ARG A 15 -15.28 -6.63 -0.29
N GLN A 16 -15.54 -7.88 0.10
CA GLN A 16 -16.80 -8.25 0.74
C GLN A 16 -16.95 -7.60 2.12
N ASP A 17 -15.88 -7.57 2.91
CA ASP A 17 -15.87 -6.93 4.23
C ASP A 17 -16.07 -5.41 4.11
N ILE A 18 -15.38 -4.75 3.17
CA ILE A 18 -15.58 -3.33 2.87
C ILE A 18 -17.01 -3.06 2.38
N THR A 19 -17.55 -3.91 1.51
CA THR A 19 -18.93 -3.78 1.04
C THR A 19 -19.91 -3.86 2.20
N LYS A 20 -19.69 -4.77 3.13
CA LYS A 20 -20.51 -4.90 4.33
C LYS A 20 -20.36 -3.70 5.27
N CYS A 21 -19.16 -3.12 5.40
CA CYS A 21 -18.95 -1.87 6.12
C CYS A 21 -19.76 -0.72 5.50
N ILE A 22 -19.77 -0.62 4.18
CA ILE A 22 -20.55 0.39 3.45
C ILE A 22 -22.04 0.20 3.69
N GLU A 23 -22.54 -1.05 3.66
CA GLU A 23 -23.95 -1.36 3.93
C GLU A 23 -24.34 -1.03 5.37
N LEU A 24 -23.49 -1.32 6.35
CA LEU A 24 -23.72 -1.00 7.76
C LEU A 24 -23.65 0.49 8.06
N GLY A 25 -22.87 1.25 7.29
CA GLY A 25 -22.74 2.72 7.36
C GLY A 25 -23.79 3.47 6.51
N ASP A 26 -24.93 2.85 6.17
CA ASP A 26 -25.98 3.41 5.31
C ASP A 26 -25.44 3.91 3.95
N GLY A 27 -24.33 3.34 3.49
CA GLY A 27 -23.69 3.69 2.23
C GLY A 27 -23.07 5.09 2.21
N LYS A 28 -22.73 5.67 3.35
CA LYS A 28 -22.20 7.04 3.51
C LYS A 28 -20.76 7.07 4.05
N ASP A 29 -20.15 5.92 4.27
CA ASP A 29 -18.76 5.86 4.70
C ASP A 29 -17.84 6.16 3.52
N TYR A 30 -17.37 7.42 3.46
CA TYR A 30 -16.46 7.91 2.41
C TYR A 30 -15.21 7.03 2.30
N TYR A 31 -14.55 6.73 3.42
CA TYR A 31 -13.29 5.99 3.40
C TYR A 31 -13.45 4.55 2.95
N ALA A 32 -14.52 3.89 3.37
CA ALA A 32 -14.82 2.54 2.92
C ALA A 32 -15.14 2.51 1.41
N ILE A 33 -15.89 3.48 0.90
CA ILE A 33 -16.23 3.60 -0.53
C ILE A 33 -14.96 3.84 -1.36
N ILE A 34 -14.09 4.78 -0.96
CA ILE A 34 -12.84 5.07 -1.65
C ILE A 34 -11.89 3.86 -1.62
N SER A 35 -11.79 3.19 -0.47
CA SER A 35 -10.98 1.97 -0.38
C SER A 35 -11.47 0.86 -1.31
N ARG A 36 -12.79 0.67 -1.42
CA ARG A 36 -13.36 -0.31 -2.35
C ARG A 36 -13.11 0.09 -3.80
N ALA A 37 -13.21 1.37 -4.12
CA ALA A 37 -12.89 1.89 -5.45
C ALA A 37 -11.43 1.60 -5.84
N ASP A 38 -10.47 1.79 -4.91
CA ASP A 38 -9.07 1.44 -5.16
C ASP A 38 -8.87 -0.06 -5.40
N TYR A 39 -9.53 -0.94 -4.63
CA TYR A 39 -9.48 -2.38 -4.90
C TYR A 39 -10.07 -2.77 -6.25
N TYR A 40 -11.18 -2.12 -6.68
CA TYR A 40 -11.72 -2.33 -8.02
C TYR A 40 -10.75 -1.89 -9.10
N ARG A 41 -10.11 -0.72 -8.93
CA ARG A 41 -9.10 -0.20 -9.87
C ARG A 41 -7.91 -1.14 -9.99
N GLU A 42 -7.34 -1.58 -8.88
CA GLU A 42 -6.21 -2.51 -8.84
C GLU A 42 -6.53 -3.87 -9.46
N GLY A 43 -7.78 -4.29 -9.37
CA GLY A 43 -8.29 -5.50 -10.02
C GLY A 43 -8.75 -5.28 -11.47
N GLY A 44 -8.49 -4.12 -12.10
CA GLY A 44 -8.89 -3.82 -13.47
C GLY A 44 -10.39 -3.61 -13.68
N GLN A 45 -11.17 -3.50 -12.60
CA GLN A 45 -12.62 -3.30 -12.63
C GLN A 45 -12.94 -1.80 -12.65
N TYR A 46 -12.52 -1.13 -13.73
CA TYR A 46 -12.55 0.35 -13.81
C TYR A 46 -13.95 0.94 -13.75
N LYS A 47 -14.96 0.23 -14.27
CA LYS A 47 -16.35 0.69 -14.25
C LYS A 47 -16.90 0.77 -12.82
N GLU A 48 -16.65 -0.26 -12.02
CA GLU A 48 -17.03 -0.31 -10.62
C GLU A 48 -16.24 0.72 -9.79
N ALA A 49 -14.94 0.86 -10.07
CA ALA A 49 -14.11 1.88 -9.44
C ALA A 49 -14.64 3.30 -9.71
N ILE A 50 -14.98 3.63 -10.96
CA ILE A 50 -15.54 4.92 -11.36
C ILE A 50 -16.87 5.19 -10.61
N ALA A 51 -17.73 4.19 -10.46
CA ALA A 51 -18.99 4.33 -9.73
C ALA A 51 -18.76 4.66 -8.25
N ASP A 52 -17.82 3.96 -7.59
CA ASP A 52 -17.49 4.21 -6.20
C ASP A 52 -16.74 5.55 -5.99
N PHE A 53 -15.79 5.91 -6.84
CA PHE A 53 -15.17 7.23 -6.78
C PHE A 53 -16.18 8.36 -7.01
N THR A 54 -17.16 8.16 -7.90
CA THR A 54 -18.23 9.13 -8.12
C THR A 54 -19.05 9.33 -6.85
N LYS A 55 -19.41 8.25 -6.18
CA LYS A 55 -20.10 8.31 -4.89
C LYS A 55 -19.23 8.96 -3.80
N GLY A 56 -17.92 8.69 -3.80
CA GLY A 56 -16.97 9.37 -2.92
C GLY A 56 -16.94 10.87 -3.13
N ILE A 57 -16.92 11.34 -4.39
CA ILE A 57 -16.97 12.77 -4.73
C ILE A 57 -18.33 13.40 -4.34
N GLU A 58 -19.44 12.67 -4.43
CA GLU A 58 -20.74 13.14 -3.94
C GLU A 58 -20.74 13.36 -2.43
N LEU A 59 -20.03 12.52 -1.68
CA LEU A 59 -19.91 12.61 -0.23
C LEU A 59 -18.90 13.67 0.21
N ASP A 60 -17.78 13.78 -0.49
CA ASP A 60 -16.76 14.80 -0.28
C ASP A 60 -16.30 15.41 -1.60
N PRO A 61 -16.94 16.49 -2.06
CA PRO A 61 -16.57 17.20 -3.28
C PRO A 61 -15.21 17.90 -3.21
N THR A 62 -14.59 17.96 -2.02
CA THR A 62 -13.29 18.59 -1.81
C THR A 62 -12.11 17.62 -1.85
N SER A 63 -12.37 16.35 -2.13
CA SER A 63 -11.35 15.31 -2.24
C SER A 63 -10.64 15.33 -3.59
N ALA A 64 -9.50 15.99 -3.69
CA ALA A 64 -8.64 15.94 -4.88
C ALA A 64 -8.21 14.50 -5.21
N TYR A 65 -8.01 13.65 -4.18
CA TYR A 65 -7.70 12.24 -4.35
C TYR A 65 -8.76 11.48 -5.14
N ALA A 66 -10.04 11.69 -4.82
CA ALA A 66 -11.14 11.00 -5.50
C ALA A 66 -11.25 11.42 -6.98
N TYR A 67 -11.08 12.71 -7.31
CA TYR A 67 -11.01 13.18 -8.69
C TYR A 67 -9.79 12.57 -9.42
N TYR A 68 -8.61 12.59 -8.81
CA TYR A 68 -7.40 11.98 -9.35
C TYR A 68 -7.61 10.52 -9.73
N LYS A 69 -8.10 9.73 -8.79
CA LYS A 69 -8.28 8.29 -8.98
C LYS A 69 -9.38 7.96 -10.00
N ARG A 70 -10.48 8.73 -10.02
CA ARG A 70 -11.53 8.55 -11.02
C ARG A 70 -11.03 8.92 -12.42
N GLY A 71 -10.31 10.03 -12.53
CA GLY A 71 -9.66 10.43 -13.78
C GLY A 71 -8.73 9.36 -14.31
N TRP A 72 -7.93 8.75 -13.45
CA TRP A 72 -7.06 7.64 -13.81
C TRP A 72 -7.86 6.41 -14.28
N CYS A 73 -8.97 6.06 -13.63
CA CYS A 73 -9.84 4.98 -14.11
C CYS A 73 -10.46 5.28 -15.48
N TYR A 74 -10.83 6.54 -15.74
CA TYR A 74 -11.31 6.95 -17.07
C TYR A 74 -10.21 6.77 -18.13
N GLU A 75 -8.99 7.19 -17.85
CA GLU A 75 -7.86 7.03 -18.76
C GLU A 75 -7.56 5.56 -19.07
N LEU A 76 -7.51 4.70 -18.04
CA LEU A 76 -7.35 3.25 -18.19
C LEU A 76 -8.50 2.59 -18.96
N SER A 77 -9.68 3.22 -18.96
CA SER A 77 -10.84 2.78 -19.75
C SER A 77 -10.87 3.36 -21.17
N GLY A 78 -9.92 4.23 -21.51
CA GLY A 78 -9.82 4.90 -22.81
C GLY A 78 -10.69 6.16 -22.94
N ASP A 79 -11.29 6.68 -21.88
CA ASP A 79 -12.06 7.92 -21.85
C ASP A 79 -11.19 9.11 -21.41
N ASP A 80 -10.27 9.51 -22.28
CA ASP A 80 -9.33 10.61 -22.04
C ASP A 80 -10.00 11.96 -21.78
N ASP A 81 -11.23 12.18 -22.31
CA ASP A 81 -11.95 13.44 -22.12
C ASP A 81 -12.55 13.56 -20.72
N SER A 82 -13.09 12.46 -20.18
CA SER A 82 -13.56 12.42 -18.81
C SER A 82 -12.39 12.49 -17.82
N ALA A 83 -11.26 11.83 -18.12
CA ALA A 83 -10.04 11.92 -17.33
C ALA A 83 -9.56 13.39 -17.24
N MET A 84 -9.48 14.10 -18.35
CA MET A 84 -9.06 15.52 -18.38
C MET A 84 -9.99 16.41 -17.55
N LYS A 85 -11.29 16.17 -17.57
CA LYS A 85 -12.26 16.92 -16.74
C LYS A 85 -12.01 16.69 -15.26
N ASP A 86 -11.77 15.45 -14.86
CA ASP A 86 -11.50 15.11 -13.47
C ASP A 86 -10.17 15.66 -12.97
N TYR A 87 -9.10 15.61 -13.79
CA TYR A 87 -7.82 16.21 -13.41
C TYR A 87 -7.95 17.73 -13.24
N ASN A 88 -8.67 18.42 -14.12
CA ASN A 88 -8.92 19.85 -13.96
C ASN A 88 -9.73 20.15 -12.70
N ALA A 89 -10.81 19.40 -12.45
CA ALA A 89 -11.63 19.56 -11.25
C ALA A 89 -10.83 19.31 -9.96
N GLY A 90 -9.98 18.27 -9.93
CA GLY A 90 -9.13 17.98 -8.80
C GLY A 90 -8.09 19.07 -8.53
N ILE A 91 -7.52 19.70 -9.57
CA ILE A 91 -6.61 20.85 -9.43
C ILE A 91 -7.35 22.08 -8.92
N ASP A 92 -8.60 22.30 -9.34
CA ASP A 92 -9.42 23.41 -8.84
C ASP A 92 -9.72 23.23 -7.33
N VAL A 93 -9.86 21.99 -6.89
CA VAL A 93 -10.08 21.62 -5.47
C VAL A 93 -8.81 21.77 -4.65
N ASP A 94 -7.71 21.18 -5.11
CA ASP A 94 -6.41 21.28 -4.43
C ASP A 94 -5.27 21.48 -5.44
N LYS A 95 -4.72 22.68 -5.42
CA LYS A 95 -3.60 23.08 -6.28
C LYS A 95 -2.25 22.53 -5.83
N ASN A 96 -2.18 21.91 -4.66
CA ASN A 96 -0.95 21.35 -4.09
C ASN A 96 -0.94 19.82 -4.09
N TYR A 97 -1.63 19.19 -5.02
CA TYR A 97 -1.68 17.74 -5.18
C TYR A 97 -0.88 17.30 -6.42
N PRO A 98 0.43 17.00 -6.30
CA PRO A 98 1.33 16.83 -7.45
C PRO A 98 0.95 15.68 -8.38
N TYR A 99 0.34 14.61 -7.87
CA TYR A 99 -0.08 13.47 -8.69
C TYR A 99 -1.05 13.85 -9.81
N ILE A 100 -1.95 14.82 -9.58
CA ILE A 100 -2.90 15.25 -10.61
C ILE A 100 -2.18 15.94 -11.76
N PHE A 101 -1.18 16.78 -11.45
CA PHE A 101 -0.37 17.43 -12.47
C PHE A 101 0.44 16.41 -13.26
N LEU A 102 0.99 15.37 -12.59
CA LEU A 102 1.69 14.29 -13.29
C LEU A 102 0.77 13.64 -14.33
N MET A 103 -0.39 13.15 -13.90
CA MET A 103 -1.33 12.45 -14.78
C MET A 103 -1.87 13.33 -15.90
N ARG A 104 -2.20 14.60 -15.59
CA ARG A 104 -2.63 15.55 -16.63
C ARG A 104 -1.53 15.85 -17.63
N GLY A 105 -0.28 15.94 -17.16
CA GLY A 105 0.90 16.11 -18.00
C GLY A 105 1.09 14.93 -18.96
N GLU A 106 0.96 13.69 -18.48
CA GLU A 106 1.00 12.49 -19.32
C GLU A 106 -0.11 12.51 -20.38
N LEU A 107 -1.33 12.87 -19.97
CA LEU A 107 -2.45 12.97 -20.89
C LEU A 107 -2.25 14.09 -21.94
N TYR A 108 -1.60 15.21 -21.59
CA TYR A 108 -1.18 16.23 -22.55
C TYR A 108 -0.13 15.69 -23.52
N LEU A 109 0.86 14.90 -23.07
CA LEU A 109 1.81 14.24 -23.97
C LEU A 109 1.12 13.32 -24.97
N LYS A 110 0.18 12.50 -24.49
CA LYS A 110 -0.63 11.62 -25.35
C LYS A 110 -1.40 12.41 -26.42
N ARG A 111 -1.83 13.62 -26.11
CA ARG A 111 -2.52 14.55 -27.04
C ARG A 111 -1.56 15.38 -27.91
N GLY A 112 -0.26 15.23 -27.74
CA GLY A 112 0.75 16.03 -28.46
C GLY A 112 0.94 17.46 -27.95
N GLU A 113 0.38 17.80 -26.80
CA GLU A 113 0.40 19.14 -26.19
C GLU A 113 1.62 19.31 -25.27
N LYS A 114 2.82 19.15 -25.82
CA LYS A 114 4.09 19.05 -25.09
C LYS A 114 4.38 20.22 -24.14
N GLU A 115 4.08 21.44 -24.56
CA GLU A 115 4.32 22.66 -23.75
C GLU A 115 3.47 22.66 -22.48
N LYS A 116 2.21 22.21 -22.57
CA LYS A 116 1.32 22.08 -21.40
C LYS A 116 1.79 20.96 -20.49
N ALA A 117 2.20 19.82 -21.07
CA ALA A 117 2.75 18.71 -20.32
C ALA A 117 3.99 19.13 -19.51
N ASN A 118 4.93 19.82 -20.15
CA ASN A 118 6.14 20.31 -19.47
C ASN A 118 5.79 21.29 -18.34
N THR A 119 4.79 22.14 -18.51
CA THR A 119 4.32 23.06 -17.46
C THR A 119 3.82 22.27 -16.24
N ASP A 120 3.04 21.22 -16.46
CA ASP A 120 2.53 20.37 -15.39
C ASP A 120 3.66 19.58 -14.69
N PHE A 121 4.63 19.04 -15.44
CA PHE A 121 5.78 18.33 -14.86
C PHE A 121 6.69 19.24 -14.04
N GLU A 122 6.94 20.47 -14.46
CA GLU A 122 7.68 21.45 -13.65
C GLU A 122 6.90 21.81 -12.38
N GLU A 123 5.58 21.85 -12.44
CA GLU A 123 4.74 22.05 -11.25
C GLU A 123 4.84 20.88 -10.28
N VAL A 124 4.89 19.62 -10.74
CA VAL A 124 5.18 18.44 -9.91
C VAL A 124 6.53 18.63 -9.20
N ILE A 125 7.59 19.00 -9.93
CA ILE A 125 8.92 19.19 -9.36
C ILE A 125 8.94 20.30 -8.31
N ARG A 126 8.16 21.38 -8.53
CA ARG A 126 8.05 22.48 -7.58
C ARG A 126 7.35 22.08 -6.27
N GLN A 127 6.33 21.24 -6.36
CA GLN A 127 5.53 20.82 -5.21
C GLN A 127 6.17 19.66 -4.45
N ASP A 128 6.64 18.65 -5.16
CA ASP A 128 7.16 17.41 -4.59
C ASP A 128 8.65 17.55 -4.27
N THR A 129 8.93 18.09 -3.09
CA THR A 129 10.30 18.45 -2.64
C THR A 129 10.86 17.50 -1.60
N VAL A 130 10.07 16.55 -1.11
CA VAL A 130 10.46 15.61 -0.04
C VAL A 130 10.48 14.20 -0.59
N ALA A 131 11.61 13.54 -0.49
CA ALA A 131 11.81 12.15 -0.96
C ALA A 131 11.26 11.12 0.05
N GLU A 132 10.14 11.43 0.68
CA GLU A 132 9.44 10.59 1.65
C GLU A 132 7.98 10.47 1.23
N ASN A 133 7.31 9.38 1.59
CA ASN A 133 5.85 9.24 1.45
C ASN A 133 5.28 9.37 0.03
N GLY A 134 5.75 8.56 -0.91
CA GLY A 134 5.07 8.43 -2.20
C GLY A 134 5.32 9.59 -3.15
N SER A 135 6.56 9.94 -3.37
CA SER A 135 6.95 10.94 -4.35
C SER A 135 6.57 10.52 -5.78
N CYS A 136 6.19 11.48 -6.62
CA CYS A 136 5.99 11.29 -8.06
C CYS A 136 6.96 12.12 -8.91
N ARG A 137 7.86 12.89 -8.28
CA ARG A 137 8.85 13.77 -8.90
C ARG A 137 9.75 13.04 -9.89
N GLN A 138 10.13 11.80 -9.63
CA GLN A 138 10.99 11.00 -10.50
C GLN A 138 10.36 10.77 -11.87
N TYR A 139 9.05 10.62 -11.95
CA TYR A 139 8.34 10.47 -13.22
C TYR A 139 8.31 11.78 -13.99
N ALA A 140 8.02 12.90 -13.33
CA ALA A 140 8.04 14.23 -13.95
C ALA A 140 9.43 14.57 -14.50
N LEU A 141 10.50 14.26 -13.75
CA LEU A 141 11.88 14.41 -14.21
C LEU A 141 12.17 13.58 -15.47
N HIS A 142 11.71 12.32 -15.49
CA HIS A 142 11.83 11.44 -16.66
C HIS A 142 11.14 12.04 -17.89
N PHE A 143 9.89 12.48 -17.76
CA PHE A 143 9.15 13.08 -18.89
C PHE A 143 9.77 14.37 -19.42
N LEU A 144 10.50 15.09 -18.59
CA LEU A 144 11.32 16.24 -19.02
C LEU A 144 12.68 15.85 -19.61
N GLY A 145 12.99 14.53 -19.71
CA GLY A 145 14.27 14.04 -20.22
C GLY A 145 15.42 14.15 -19.22
N ARG A 146 15.13 14.33 -17.93
CA ARG A 146 16.09 14.50 -16.84
C ARG A 146 16.31 13.19 -16.08
N ASP A 147 16.59 12.10 -16.82
CA ASP A 147 16.64 10.72 -16.30
C ASP A 147 17.69 10.52 -15.17
N ALA A 148 18.84 11.18 -15.27
CA ALA A 148 19.85 11.10 -14.22
C ALA A 148 19.34 11.65 -12.88
N GLU A 149 18.63 12.77 -12.91
CA GLU A 149 18.03 13.37 -11.71
C GLU A 149 16.86 12.53 -11.18
N ALA A 150 16.08 11.91 -12.08
CA ALA A 150 15.01 11.01 -11.72
C ALA A 150 15.53 9.80 -10.91
N LEU A 151 16.63 9.20 -11.34
CA LEU A 151 17.26 8.08 -10.65
C LEU A 151 17.92 8.51 -9.33
N GLU A 152 18.58 9.66 -9.29
CA GLU A 152 19.12 10.22 -8.05
C GLU A 152 18.00 10.46 -7.03
N TRP A 153 16.85 10.95 -7.48
CA TRP A 153 15.68 11.14 -6.62
C TRP A 153 15.13 9.81 -6.11
N MET A 154 15.02 8.80 -6.97
CA MET A 154 14.59 7.46 -6.59
C MET A 154 15.55 6.83 -5.56
N ASP A 155 16.86 7.03 -5.69
CA ASP A 155 17.84 6.52 -4.73
C ASP A 155 17.69 7.23 -3.36
N LYS A 156 17.31 8.51 -3.32
CA LYS A 156 16.98 9.23 -2.08
C LYS A 156 15.72 8.66 -1.41
N ILE A 157 14.68 8.33 -2.19
CA ILE A 157 13.47 7.69 -1.66
C ILE A 157 13.82 6.32 -1.06
N ILE A 158 14.62 5.52 -1.75
CA ILE A 158 15.07 4.22 -1.23
C ILE A 158 15.88 4.37 0.05
N ALA A 159 16.77 5.36 0.12
CA ALA A 159 17.60 5.61 1.29
C ALA A 159 16.80 6.11 2.51
N SER A 160 15.64 6.73 2.30
CA SER A 160 14.77 7.19 3.41
C SER A 160 14.05 6.03 4.10
N ASP A 161 14.02 4.85 3.47
CA ASP A 161 13.30 3.63 3.93
C ASP A 161 11.81 3.88 4.28
N SER A 162 11.26 4.98 3.78
CA SER A 162 9.91 5.44 4.13
C SER A 162 8.80 4.71 3.38
N MET A 163 9.14 4.08 2.24
CA MET A 163 8.19 3.47 1.30
C MET A 163 8.07 1.94 1.42
N GLY A 164 8.84 1.32 2.29
CA GLY A 164 8.79 -0.13 2.46
C GLY A 164 9.18 -0.91 1.19
N ASN A 165 8.47 -2.01 0.92
CA ASN A 165 8.79 -2.90 -0.21
C ASN A 165 8.31 -2.39 -1.59
N GLY A 166 7.40 -1.42 -1.63
CA GLY A 166 6.85 -0.85 -2.88
C GLY A 166 7.85 0.00 -3.65
N VAL A 167 8.79 0.66 -2.97
CA VAL A 167 9.74 1.59 -3.61
C VAL A 167 10.60 0.93 -4.71
N TYR A 168 10.95 -0.33 -4.55
CA TYR A 168 11.68 -1.08 -5.58
C TYR A 168 10.81 -1.45 -6.77
N TYR A 169 9.49 -1.60 -6.56
CA TYR A 169 8.53 -1.73 -7.64
C TYR A 169 8.42 -0.43 -8.43
N ASP A 170 8.29 0.71 -7.77
CA ASP A 170 8.27 2.03 -8.41
C ASP A 170 9.58 2.29 -9.20
N LYS A 171 10.74 1.84 -8.67
CA LYS A 171 12.01 1.89 -9.42
C LYS A 171 11.96 1.02 -10.68
N SER A 172 11.33 -0.16 -10.61
CA SER A 172 11.14 -1.03 -11.78
C SER A 172 10.28 -0.34 -12.84
N CYS A 173 9.17 0.28 -12.44
CA CYS A 173 8.28 1.03 -13.33
C CYS A 173 9.02 2.18 -14.02
N LEU A 174 9.74 2.98 -13.27
CA LEU A 174 10.55 4.09 -13.81
C LEU A 174 11.58 3.60 -14.82
N LEU A 175 12.32 2.53 -14.50
CA LEU A 175 13.33 1.95 -15.39
C LEU A 175 12.71 1.34 -16.66
N ALA A 176 11.54 0.71 -16.56
CA ALA A 176 10.80 0.21 -17.71
C ALA A 176 10.40 1.35 -18.66
N ARG A 177 9.87 2.45 -18.13
CA ARG A 177 9.55 3.67 -18.91
C ARG A 177 10.77 4.29 -19.56
N MET A 178 11.95 4.22 -18.93
CA MET A 178 13.24 4.66 -19.51
C MET A 178 13.78 3.70 -20.57
N GLY A 179 13.17 2.54 -20.81
CA GLY A 179 13.67 1.50 -21.70
C GLY A 179 14.88 0.72 -21.14
N ARG A 180 15.19 0.85 -19.85
CA ARG A 180 16.27 0.13 -19.15
C ARG A 180 15.78 -1.21 -18.63
N LEU A 181 15.45 -2.12 -19.58
CA LEU A 181 14.63 -3.31 -19.33
C LEU A 181 15.28 -4.29 -18.34
N ASP A 182 16.57 -4.59 -18.49
CA ASP A 182 17.28 -5.54 -17.61
C ASP A 182 17.32 -5.01 -16.16
N GLU A 183 17.55 -3.71 -16.00
CA GLU A 183 17.59 -3.06 -14.70
C GLU A 183 16.20 -2.97 -14.07
N SER A 184 15.17 -2.82 -14.89
CA SER A 184 13.79 -2.87 -14.44
C SER A 184 13.44 -4.25 -13.86
N VAL A 185 13.78 -5.34 -14.55
CA VAL A 185 13.58 -6.71 -14.03
C VAL A 185 14.39 -6.96 -12.75
N ALA A 186 15.61 -6.43 -12.67
CA ALA A 186 16.42 -6.54 -11.46
C ALA A 186 15.79 -5.78 -10.27
N ALA A 187 15.25 -4.59 -10.51
CA ALA A 187 14.54 -3.82 -9.50
C ALA A 187 13.25 -4.53 -9.04
N LEU A 188 12.49 -5.13 -9.96
CA LEU A 188 11.32 -5.94 -9.65
C LEU A 188 11.68 -7.17 -8.79
N ARG A 189 12.78 -7.85 -9.11
CA ARG A 189 13.30 -8.94 -8.26
C ARG A 189 13.57 -8.44 -6.84
N LYS A 190 14.18 -7.27 -6.73
CA LYS A 190 14.46 -6.66 -5.42
C LYS A 190 13.18 -6.33 -4.65
N ALA A 191 12.15 -5.83 -5.34
CA ALA A 191 10.84 -5.62 -4.74
C ALA A 191 10.26 -6.93 -4.16
N PHE A 192 10.34 -8.02 -4.90
CA PHE A 192 9.88 -9.33 -4.45
C PHE A 192 10.72 -9.89 -3.28
N GLU A 193 12.03 -9.71 -3.29
CA GLU A 193 12.92 -10.05 -2.17
C GLU A 193 12.55 -9.30 -0.90
N LYS A 194 12.13 -8.04 -1.04
CA LYS A 194 11.63 -7.19 0.06
C LYS A 194 10.16 -7.45 0.42
N GLY A 195 9.54 -8.46 -0.18
CA GLY A 195 8.18 -8.89 0.19
C GLY A 195 7.04 -8.25 -0.62
N TYR A 196 7.32 -7.48 -1.67
CA TYR A 196 6.26 -6.99 -2.57
C TYR A 196 5.55 -8.17 -3.24
N ARG A 197 4.20 -8.19 -3.22
CA ARG A 197 3.39 -9.32 -3.73
C ARG A 197 2.07 -8.89 -4.38
N SER A 198 1.91 -7.62 -4.75
CA SER A 198 0.69 -7.13 -5.40
C SER A 198 0.60 -7.59 -6.88
N PHE A 199 0.49 -8.91 -7.09
CA PHE A 199 0.46 -9.47 -8.45
C PHE A 199 -0.73 -8.99 -9.27
N ALA A 200 -1.89 -8.75 -8.65
CA ALA A 200 -3.04 -8.19 -9.33
C ALA A 200 -2.73 -6.78 -9.87
N HIS A 201 -2.03 -5.95 -9.08
CA HIS A 201 -1.56 -4.65 -9.54
C HIS A 201 -0.58 -4.79 -10.71
N ILE A 202 0.43 -5.64 -10.58
CA ILE A 202 1.42 -5.92 -11.63
C ILE A 202 0.74 -6.32 -12.96
N GLU A 203 -0.35 -7.09 -12.90
CA GLU A 203 -1.06 -7.57 -14.10
C GLU A 203 -1.75 -6.43 -14.88
N HIS A 204 -2.12 -5.35 -14.21
CA HIS A 204 -2.88 -4.23 -14.78
C HIS A 204 -2.09 -2.91 -14.86
N ASP A 205 -0.84 -2.90 -14.43
CA ASP A 205 0.01 -1.70 -14.43
C ASP A 205 0.72 -1.53 -15.77
N ASN A 206 0.38 -0.49 -16.52
CA ASN A 206 0.97 -0.20 -17.83
C ASN A 206 2.43 0.28 -17.73
N ASP A 207 2.88 0.72 -16.56
CA ASP A 207 4.24 1.25 -16.36
C ASP A 207 5.32 0.20 -16.62
N ILE A 208 4.97 -1.09 -16.47
CA ILE A 208 5.89 -2.20 -16.72
C ILE A 208 5.63 -2.96 -18.02
N ASP A 209 4.78 -2.45 -18.90
CA ASP A 209 4.45 -3.13 -20.16
C ASP A 209 5.70 -3.45 -21.00
N ALA A 210 6.71 -2.58 -20.97
CA ALA A 210 7.96 -2.77 -21.70
C ALA A 210 8.73 -4.06 -21.31
N ILE A 211 8.53 -4.56 -20.08
CA ILE A 211 9.20 -5.79 -19.59
C ILE A 211 8.27 -7.01 -19.57
N ARG A 212 6.96 -6.83 -19.74
CA ARG A 212 5.93 -7.85 -19.53
C ARG A 212 6.15 -9.10 -20.39
N GLU A 213 6.61 -8.93 -21.62
CA GLU A 213 6.85 -10.03 -22.55
C GLU A 213 8.22 -10.69 -22.42
N LEU A 214 9.13 -10.13 -21.61
CA LEU A 214 10.46 -10.70 -21.42
C LEU A 214 10.38 -12.06 -20.72
N PRO A 215 11.15 -13.07 -21.16
CA PRO A 215 11.22 -14.36 -20.50
C PRO A 215 11.61 -14.28 -19.03
N GLU A 216 12.55 -13.37 -18.70
CA GLU A 216 13.05 -13.11 -17.34
C GLU A 216 11.94 -12.57 -16.43
N PHE A 217 11.08 -11.67 -16.94
CA PHE A 217 9.92 -11.19 -16.20
C PHE A 217 8.92 -12.32 -15.93
N LYS A 218 8.55 -13.10 -16.97
CA LYS A 218 7.61 -14.22 -16.84
C LYS A 218 8.11 -15.24 -15.83
N HIS A 219 9.37 -15.61 -15.93
CA HIS A 219 10.00 -16.54 -14.98
C HIS A 219 10.00 -15.98 -13.56
N LEU A 220 10.31 -14.68 -13.38
CA LEU A 220 10.30 -14.02 -12.10
C LEU A 220 8.91 -14.00 -11.44
N ILE A 221 7.86 -13.74 -12.23
CA ILE A 221 6.47 -13.78 -11.74
C ILE A 221 6.09 -15.19 -11.29
N GLU A 222 6.41 -16.22 -12.09
CA GLU A 222 6.14 -17.63 -11.76
C GLU A 222 6.91 -18.06 -10.49
N GLU A 223 8.19 -17.71 -10.40
CA GLU A 223 9.04 -18.00 -9.25
C GLU A 223 8.43 -17.46 -7.96
N TYR A 224 8.04 -16.17 -7.94
CA TYR A 224 7.57 -15.54 -6.72
C TYR A 224 6.07 -15.72 -6.45
N LYS A 225 5.27 -16.09 -7.45
CA LYS A 225 3.90 -16.60 -7.24
C LYS A 225 3.92 -17.96 -6.52
N ALA A 226 4.92 -18.79 -6.78
CA ALA A 226 5.07 -20.10 -6.14
C ALA A 226 5.74 -20.05 -4.76
N LYS A 227 6.51 -18.98 -4.45
CA LYS A 227 7.19 -18.85 -3.15
C LYS A 227 6.24 -18.36 -2.07
N PRO A 228 6.19 -19.01 -0.90
CA PRO A 228 5.53 -18.44 0.28
C PRO A 228 6.20 -17.13 0.68
N ILE A 229 5.43 -16.23 1.30
CA ILE A 229 5.98 -15.00 1.87
C ILE A 229 6.83 -15.41 3.08
N ARG A 230 8.16 -15.41 2.94
CA ARG A 230 9.06 -15.47 4.08
C ARG A 230 9.16 -14.05 4.63
N ILE A 231 8.65 -13.81 5.81
CA ILE A 231 9.04 -12.67 6.62
C ILE A 231 10.43 -13.03 7.13
N GLU A 232 11.47 -12.46 6.52
CA GLU A 232 12.82 -12.59 7.07
C GLU A 232 12.84 -11.82 8.39
N ALA A 233 12.71 -12.56 9.49
CA ALA A 233 13.23 -12.08 10.75
C ALA A 233 14.77 -12.15 10.62
N ASP A 234 15.45 -11.04 10.90
CA ASP A 234 16.90 -11.00 11.02
C ASP A 234 17.36 -11.99 12.11
N ASP A 235 17.60 -13.25 11.73
CA ASP A 235 18.26 -14.24 12.54
C ASP A 235 19.09 -15.16 11.63
N GLU A 236 20.40 -14.96 11.65
CA GLU A 236 21.44 -15.82 11.07
C GLU A 236 21.54 -17.18 11.78
N GLN A 237 20.47 -17.87 12.08
CA GLN A 237 20.50 -19.28 12.50
C GLN A 237 19.08 -19.87 12.48
N ALA A 238 18.62 -20.31 11.31
CA ALA A 238 17.48 -21.23 11.26
C ALA A 238 17.78 -22.36 10.28
N GLU A 239 18.30 -23.46 10.83
CA GLU A 239 18.32 -24.76 10.19
C GLU A 239 16.90 -25.21 9.84
N ASP A 240 16.79 -25.89 8.69
CA ASP A 240 15.63 -26.53 8.10
C ASP A 240 14.48 -26.81 9.06
N LYS A 241 13.41 -26.01 9.03
CA LYS A 241 12.13 -26.36 9.63
C LYS A 241 11.10 -26.65 8.55
N ILE A 242 10.62 -27.87 8.59
CA ILE A 242 9.46 -28.41 7.89
C ILE A 242 8.29 -27.42 8.03
N GLU A 243 7.69 -27.02 6.92
CA GLU A 243 6.47 -26.20 6.92
C GLU A 243 5.33 -27.00 7.61
N THR A 244 5.08 -26.68 8.86
CA THR A 244 3.86 -27.12 9.55
C THR A 244 2.74 -26.16 9.19
N ILE A 245 1.72 -26.64 8.48
CA ILE A 245 0.45 -25.94 8.31
C ILE A 245 -0.26 -26.01 9.67
N SER A 246 -0.42 -24.87 10.33
CA SER A 246 -1.20 -24.77 11.56
C SER A 246 -2.57 -24.19 11.28
N GLU A 247 -3.62 -24.91 11.63
CA GLU A 247 -4.98 -24.42 11.60
C GLU A 247 -5.27 -23.65 12.89
N ILE A 248 -5.62 -22.37 12.77
CA ILE A 248 -5.97 -21.52 13.91
C ILE A 248 -7.48 -21.31 13.92
N GLN A 249 -8.13 -21.71 15.00
CA GLN A 249 -9.55 -21.48 15.20
C GLN A 249 -9.83 -20.02 15.56
N MET A 250 -10.58 -19.33 14.71
CA MET A 250 -10.98 -17.95 14.90
C MET A 250 -12.45 -17.85 15.25
N LYS A 251 -12.79 -16.99 16.20
CA LYS A 251 -14.17 -16.72 16.57
C LYS A 251 -14.68 -15.48 15.86
N LYS A 252 -15.67 -15.62 14.99
CA LYS A 252 -16.32 -14.49 14.34
C LYS A 252 -17.15 -13.69 15.35
N MET A 253 -16.89 -12.40 15.47
CA MET A 253 -17.63 -11.47 16.34
C MET A 253 -18.83 -10.86 15.58
N TYR A 254 -19.74 -10.22 16.32
CA TYR A 254 -20.93 -9.57 15.75
C TYR A 254 -20.58 -8.43 14.78
N SER A 255 -19.41 -7.79 14.97
CA SER A 255 -18.85 -6.74 14.09
C SER A 255 -18.25 -7.26 12.78
N GLY A 256 -18.21 -8.57 12.54
CA GLY A 256 -17.56 -9.16 11.38
C GLY A 256 -16.04 -9.37 11.55
N VAL A 257 -15.45 -8.85 12.61
CA VAL A 257 -14.04 -9.05 12.98
C VAL A 257 -13.84 -10.43 13.56
N TYR A 258 -12.68 -11.04 13.35
CA TYR A 258 -12.33 -12.33 13.94
C TYR A 258 -11.47 -12.14 15.19
N GLU A 259 -11.88 -12.76 16.27
CA GLU A 259 -11.13 -12.84 17.54
C GLU A 259 -10.24 -14.09 17.50
N ILE A 260 -8.95 -13.91 17.78
CA ILE A 260 -7.97 -14.99 17.85
C ILE A 260 -7.38 -15.03 19.27
N PRO A 261 -7.45 -16.17 19.96
CA PRO A 261 -6.73 -16.32 21.23
C PRO A 261 -5.22 -16.32 20.97
N CYS A 262 -4.49 -15.55 21.74
CA CYS A 262 -3.03 -15.44 21.65
C CYS A 262 -2.41 -15.30 23.03
N THR A 263 -1.11 -15.46 23.11
CA THR A 263 -0.34 -15.04 24.29
C THR A 263 0.73 -14.05 23.89
N ILE A 264 0.87 -13.00 24.68
CA ILE A 264 1.94 -12.01 24.50
C ILE A 264 2.80 -11.99 25.75
N ASN A 265 4.07 -12.34 25.63
CA ASN A 265 4.98 -12.44 26.75
C ASN A 265 4.37 -13.26 27.91
N GLU A 266 3.75 -14.39 27.58
CA GLU A 266 3.05 -15.30 28.50
C GLU A 266 1.69 -14.79 29.03
N LEU A 267 1.26 -13.58 28.71
CA LEU A 267 -0.05 -13.06 29.06
C LEU A 267 -1.09 -13.53 28.03
N PRO A 268 -2.12 -14.30 28.44
CA PRO A 268 -3.22 -14.66 27.55
C PRO A 268 -4.03 -13.42 27.18
N LEU A 269 -4.14 -13.17 25.88
CA LEU A 269 -4.87 -12.07 25.29
C LEU A 269 -5.72 -12.55 24.11
N LYS A 270 -6.42 -11.61 23.49
CA LYS A 270 -7.18 -11.85 22.29
C LYS A 270 -6.82 -10.78 21.29
N PHE A 271 -6.39 -11.20 20.11
CA PHE A 271 -6.23 -10.31 19.00
C PHE A 271 -7.52 -10.21 18.19
N PHE A 272 -7.78 -9.01 17.70
CA PHE A 272 -8.72 -8.82 16.61
C PHE A 272 -7.93 -8.89 15.32
N PHE A 273 -8.26 -9.88 14.49
CA PHE A 273 -7.58 -10.07 13.21
C PHE A 273 -8.15 -9.10 12.19
N ASP A 274 -7.32 -8.14 11.78
CA ASP A 274 -7.58 -7.19 10.72
C ASP A 274 -6.61 -7.46 9.55
N THR A 275 -7.14 -7.92 8.42
CA THR A 275 -6.35 -8.23 7.23
C THR A 275 -5.74 -6.99 6.57
N GLY A 276 -6.18 -5.79 6.95
CA GLY A 276 -5.63 -4.52 6.49
C GLY A 276 -4.54 -3.94 7.40
N ALA A 277 -4.37 -4.49 8.62
CA ALA A 277 -3.35 -3.99 9.54
C ALA A 277 -1.94 -4.44 9.10
N SER A 278 -1.04 -3.49 8.95
CA SER A 278 0.37 -3.73 8.66
C SER A 278 1.23 -3.97 9.91
N THR A 279 0.68 -3.69 11.10
CA THR A 279 1.41 -3.78 12.37
C THR A 279 0.52 -4.31 13.49
N VAL A 280 1.15 -4.96 14.48
CA VAL A 280 0.47 -5.32 15.72
C VAL A 280 0.23 -4.06 16.54
N THR A 281 -1.02 -3.84 16.96
CA THR A 281 -1.39 -2.69 17.78
C THR A 281 -1.96 -3.15 19.13
N ILE A 282 -1.51 -2.52 20.21
CA ILE A 282 -1.96 -2.77 21.59
C ILE A 282 -2.54 -1.48 22.15
N SER A 283 -3.63 -1.54 22.88
CA SER A 283 -4.19 -0.37 23.54
C SER A 283 -3.27 0.14 24.66
N SER A 284 -3.35 1.42 24.98
CA SER A 284 -2.60 1.99 26.11
C SER A 284 -3.00 1.35 27.45
N VAL A 285 -4.24 0.89 27.58
CA VAL A 285 -4.73 0.20 28.79
C VAL A 285 -4.03 -1.15 28.95
N GLU A 286 -3.98 -1.94 27.90
CA GLU A 286 -3.31 -3.25 27.90
C GLU A 286 -1.80 -3.08 28.09
N ALA A 287 -1.16 -2.16 27.38
CA ALA A 287 0.26 -1.90 27.51
C ALA A 287 0.64 -1.47 28.94
N ASN A 288 -0.15 -0.60 29.57
CA ASN A 288 0.05 -0.20 30.96
C ASN A 288 -0.15 -1.37 31.94
N PHE A 289 -1.15 -2.22 31.71
CA PHE A 289 -1.34 -3.42 32.49
C PHE A 289 -0.12 -4.35 32.38
N MET A 290 0.38 -4.56 31.15
CA MET A 290 1.55 -5.39 30.89
C MET A 290 2.81 -4.86 31.57
N LEU A 291 3.05 -3.55 31.52
CA LEU A 291 4.17 -2.89 32.21
C LEU A 291 4.06 -3.03 33.72
N LYS A 292 2.88 -2.82 34.28
CA LYS A 292 2.65 -2.90 35.73
C LYS A 292 2.83 -4.30 36.30
N ASN A 293 2.52 -5.33 35.48
CA ASN A 293 2.57 -6.72 35.91
C ASN A 293 3.81 -7.49 35.37
N GLY A 294 4.79 -6.81 34.78
CA GLY A 294 6.07 -7.38 34.35
C GLY A 294 6.03 -8.15 33.02
N TYR A 295 4.90 -8.15 32.30
CA TYR A 295 4.80 -8.71 30.94
C TYR A 295 5.52 -7.86 29.90
N LEU A 296 5.66 -6.55 30.14
CA LEU A 296 6.54 -5.63 29.41
C LEU A 296 7.50 -4.98 30.40
N ASN A 297 8.72 -4.72 29.93
CA ASN A 297 9.74 -3.99 30.69
C ASN A 297 10.02 -2.64 30.03
N ARG A 298 10.70 -1.74 30.74
CA ARG A 298 11.13 -0.46 30.17
C ARG A 298 12.08 -0.62 28.98
N SER A 299 12.86 -1.68 28.96
CA SER A 299 13.75 -2.04 27.83
C SER A 299 12.98 -2.48 26.58
N ASP A 300 11.73 -2.86 26.72
CA ASP A 300 10.88 -3.23 25.57
C ASP A 300 10.27 -1.99 24.90
N ILE A 301 10.45 -0.79 25.46
CA ILE A 301 10.00 0.48 24.86
C ILE A 301 11.08 0.98 23.92
N LEU A 302 10.81 0.98 22.62
CA LEU A 302 11.76 1.34 21.57
C LEU A 302 11.78 2.85 21.25
N GLY A 303 10.69 3.57 21.59
CA GLY A 303 10.59 5.00 21.35
C GLY A 303 9.19 5.48 21.01
N ARG A 304 9.11 6.69 20.45
CA ARG A 304 7.86 7.25 19.93
C ARG A 304 7.79 7.00 18.43
N GLN A 305 6.58 6.75 17.93
CA GLN A 305 6.31 6.54 16.52
C GLN A 305 5.04 7.30 16.13
N ASN A 306 5.07 7.94 14.99
CA ASN A 306 3.86 8.44 14.36
C ASN A 306 3.24 7.31 13.52
N TYR A 307 1.93 7.17 13.59
CA TYR A 307 1.18 6.25 12.74
C TYR A 307 -0.03 6.98 12.17
N GLN A 308 -0.42 6.57 10.98
CA GLN A 308 -1.59 7.11 10.32
C GLN A 308 -2.77 6.18 10.59
N THR A 309 -3.86 6.75 11.07
CA THR A 309 -5.13 6.01 11.25
C THR A 309 -5.77 5.73 9.89
N ALA A 310 -6.74 4.84 9.86
CA ALA A 310 -7.55 4.60 8.67
C ALA A 310 -8.29 5.86 8.17
N SER A 311 -8.49 6.85 9.05
CA SER A 311 -9.04 8.17 8.70
C SER A 311 -8.00 9.16 8.13
N GLY A 312 -6.74 8.74 7.99
CA GLY A 312 -5.66 9.62 7.51
C GLY A 312 -5.05 10.55 8.58
N GLU A 313 -5.56 10.53 9.81
CA GLU A 313 -5.04 11.34 10.91
C GLU A 313 -3.70 10.78 11.40
N ILE A 314 -2.70 11.67 11.57
CA ILE A 314 -1.41 11.28 12.13
C ILE A 314 -1.51 11.34 13.65
N MET A 315 -1.39 10.20 14.30
CA MET A 315 -1.37 10.06 15.74
C MET A 315 0.02 9.66 16.24
N GLN A 316 0.36 10.15 17.43
CA GLN A 316 1.59 9.74 18.10
C GLN A 316 1.33 8.53 18.99
N GLY A 317 2.12 7.48 18.83
CA GLY A 317 2.10 6.29 19.65
C GLY A 317 3.47 5.94 20.20
N THR A 318 3.52 4.85 20.94
CA THR A 318 4.77 4.31 21.48
C THR A 318 5.10 3.01 20.77
N LYS A 319 6.29 2.92 20.19
CA LYS A 319 6.83 1.69 19.60
C LYS A 319 7.36 0.80 20.72
N ILE A 320 6.93 -0.45 20.73
CA ILE A 320 7.35 -1.44 21.72
C ILE A 320 7.79 -2.74 21.04
N LYS A 321 8.55 -3.53 21.76
CA LYS A 321 9.00 -4.87 21.37
C LYS A 321 8.26 -5.91 22.19
N LEU A 322 7.54 -6.80 21.53
CA LEU A 322 6.93 -7.98 22.12
C LEU A 322 7.93 -9.13 22.02
N ARG A 323 8.41 -9.60 23.15
CA ARG A 323 9.46 -10.64 23.21
C ARG A 323 8.98 -11.98 22.66
N ASN A 324 7.72 -12.31 22.91
CA ASN A 324 7.09 -13.53 22.42
C ASN A 324 5.61 -13.30 22.15
N VAL A 325 5.15 -13.72 20.98
CA VAL A 325 3.73 -13.71 20.59
C VAL A 325 3.40 -15.10 20.09
N SER A 326 2.49 -15.80 20.75
CA SER A 326 2.06 -17.14 20.35
C SER A 326 0.60 -17.16 19.95
N ILE A 327 0.29 -17.78 18.81
CA ILE A 327 -1.05 -17.96 18.26
C ILE A 327 -1.17 -19.42 17.83
N GLY A 328 -1.96 -20.20 18.58
CA GLY A 328 -1.97 -21.65 18.42
C GLY A 328 -0.58 -22.25 18.63
N GLU A 329 -0.09 -23.01 17.69
CA GLU A 329 1.26 -23.62 17.72
C GLU A 329 2.35 -22.68 17.18
N ILE A 330 1.98 -21.54 16.59
CA ILE A 330 2.91 -20.57 16.04
C ILE A 330 3.43 -19.67 17.16
N SER A 331 4.76 -19.55 17.26
CA SER A 331 5.41 -18.63 18.20
C SER A 331 6.37 -17.71 17.45
N LEU A 332 6.17 -16.40 17.61
CA LEU A 332 6.96 -15.34 17.00
C LEU A 332 7.72 -14.59 18.08
N LYS A 333 8.99 -14.27 17.83
CA LYS A 333 9.84 -13.55 18.80
C LYS A 333 10.18 -12.16 18.29
N ASN A 334 10.38 -11.24 19.24
CA ASN A 334 10.86 -9.89 18.97
C ASN A 334 9.99 -9.08 17.99
N ILE A 335 8.66 -9.24 18.10
CA ILE A 335 7.71 -8.54 17.23
C ILE A 335 7.62 -7.08 17.63
N GLU A 336 7.78 -6.18 16.68
CA GLU A 336 7.52 -4.76 16.88
C GLU A 336 6.01 -4.50 16.88
N ALA A 337 5.56 -3.71 17.83
CA ALA A 337 4.16 -3.34 17.99
C ALA A 337 4.03 -1.85 18.34
N SER A 338 2.86 -1.29 18.05
CA SER A 338 2.52 0.09 18.39
C SER A 338 1.54 0.13 19.54
N VAL A 339 1.80 0.98 20.53
CA VAL A 339 0.82 1.31 21.57
C VAL A 339 0.07 2.56 21.15
N VAL A 340 -1.23 2.42 20.96
CA VAL A 340 -2.13 3.52 20.59
C VAL A 340 -2.62 4.20 21.85
N HIS A 341 -2.47 5.53 21.91
CA HIS A 341 -3.03 6.35 22.98
C HIS A 341 -4.42 6.84 22.57
N ASN A 342 -5.48 6.29 23.17
CA ASN A 342 -6.81 6.85 22.99
C ASN A 342 -6.82 8.28 23.53
N GLN A 343 -7.13 9.25 22.70
CA GLN A 343 -7.54 10.56 23.17
C GLN A 343 -8.96 10.39 23.73
N ASN A 344 -9.12 10.59 25.06
CA ASN A 344 -10.43 10.76 25.70
C ASN A 344 -11.06 12.08 25.29
#